data_aac0d1fbedf2e16106601ac30c28a627
#
_entry.id   aac0d1fbedf2e16106601ac30c28a627
#
_cell.length_a   1.000
_cell.length_b   1.000
_cell.length_c   1.000
_cell.angle_alpha   90.00
_cell.angle_beta   90.00
_cell.angle_gamma   90.00
#
_symmetry.space_group_name_H-M   'P 1'
#
loop_
_entity.id
_entity.type
_entity.pdbx_description
1 polymer ?
#
loop_
_entity_poly.entity_id
_entity_poly.type
_entity_poly.pdbx_seq_one_letter_code
_entity_poly.pdbx_strand_id
1 'polypeptide(L)'
;MKKLLVVIIVLLVAILMALTVPDKQKHKDAMMEAVNEYVAEESVDKLGDNILAKLGKSVVVKTVETALNSKLKVNDYYLFNTTYVRLNGKDQMLSVGLFGHVFTFDKEMLRDKLNEALNAKEEAASEKKAAKESAKELKRLQKEQKKREKELEKEQKKREKEAAKEAKRQAKEAERRAKEAEKEAKRRAKELMN
;
A
#
# COMPACT_ATOMS: atom_id res chain seq x y z
N MET A 1 -19.40 -19.31 -62.55
CA MET A 1 -20.37 -19.82 -61.55
C MET A 1 -19.72 -20.21 -60.24
N LYS A 2 -18.64 -21.05 -60.21
CA LYS A 2 -18.00 -21.49 -58.94
C LYS A 2 -17.47 -20.31 -58.07
N LYS A 3 -16.83 -19.27 -58.64
CA LYS A 3 -16.34 -18.10 -57.91
C LYS A 3 -17.45 -17.30 -57.26
N LEU A 4 -18.59 -17.11 -57.95
CA LEU A 4 -19.74 -16.38 -57.42
C LEU A 4 -20.38 -17.13 -56.23
N LEU A 5 -20.48 -18.45 -56.32
CA LEU A 5 -20.98 -19.29 -55.25
C LEU A 5 -20.11 -19.21 -53.99
N VAL A 6 -18.79 -19.18 -54.12
CA VAL A 6 -17.86 -18.98 -53.01
C VAL A 6 -18.08 -17.64 -52.33
N VAL A 7 -18.23 -16.53 -53.09
CA VAL A 7 -18.51 -15.20 -52.57
C VAL A 7 -19.82 -15.15 -51.78
N ILE A 8 -20.87 -15.79 -52.29
CA ILE A 8 -22.16 -15.88 -51.59
C ILE A 8 -22.02 -16.65 -50.26
N ILE A 9 -21.29 -17.75 -50.24
CA ILE A 9 -21.05 -18.55 -49.01
C ILE A 9 -20.31 -17.69 -47.99
N VAL A 10 -19.24 -16.98 -48.40
CA VAL A 10 -18.48 -16.12 -47.50
C VAL A 10 -19.35 -14.99 -46.90
N LEU A 11 -20.21 -14.37 -47.72
CA LEU A 11 -21.16 -13.37 -47.25
C LEU A 11 -22.17 -13.93 -46.26
N LEU A 12 -22.72 -15.12 -46.52
CA LEU A 12 -23.64 -15.77 -45.60
C LEU A 12 -22.97 -16.11 -44.26
N VAL A 13 -21.73 -16.59 -44.28
CA VAL A 13 -20.96 -16.85 -43.08
C VAL A 13 -20.71 -15.57 -42.30
N ALA A 14 -20.32 -14.48 -42.95
CA ALA A 14 -20.11 -13.20 -42.32
C ALA A 14 -21.39 -12.64 -41.66
N ILE A 15 -22.54 -12.79 -42.32
CA ILE A 15 -23.85 -12.40 -41.76
C ILE A 15 -24.18 -13.25 -40.52
N LEU A 16 -24.00 -14.58 -40.61
CA LEU A 16 -24.21 -15.47 -39.47
C LEU A 16 -23.30 -15.08 -38.29
N MET A 17 -22.02 -14.79 -38.54
CA MET A 17 -21.11 -14.32 -37.50
C MET A 17 -21.64 -13.06 -36.84
N ALA A 18 -22.03 -12.05 -37.63
CA ALA A 18 -22.51 -10.76 -37.10
C ALA A 18 -23.79 -10.91 -36.26
N LEU A 19 -24.72 -11.81 -36.70
CA LEU A 19 -25.97 -12.04 -35.96
C LEU A 19 -25.81 -12.90 -34.71
N THR A 20 -24.72 -13.64 -34.59
CA THR A 20 -24.48 -14.56 -33.48
C THR A 20 -23.40 -14.08 -32.50
N VAL A 21 -22.94 -12.85 -32.61
CA VAL A 21 -21.95 -12.28 -31.64
C VAL A 21 -22.52 -12.35 -30.22
N PRO A 22 -21.82 -12.97 -29.26
CA PRO A 22 -22.28 -13.07 -27.87
C PRO A 22 -22.34 -11.69 -27.21
N ASP A 23 -23.34 -11.46 -26.38
CA ASP A 23 -23.41 -10.27 -25.56
C ASP A 23 -22.50 -10.33 -24.32
N LYS A 24 -22.38 -9.22 -23.60
CA LYS A 24 -21.56 -9.14 -22.39
C LYS A 24 -21.98 -10.16 -21.33
N GLN A 25 -23.26 -10.48 -21.23
CA GLN A 25 -23.78 -11.41 -20.24
C GLN A 25 -23.30 -12.84 -20.52
N LYS A 26 -23.38 -13.28 -21.78
CA LYS A 26 -22.88 -14.60 -22.20
C LYS A 26 -21.38 -14.77 -21.89
N HIS A 27 -20.57 -13.73 -22.06
CA HIS A 27 -19.16 -13.74 -21.66
C HIS A 27 -18.99 -13.93 -20.16
N LYS A 28 -19.78 -13.22 -19.35
CA LYS A 28 -19.74 -13.40 -17.89
C LYS A 28 -20.15 -14.78 -17.47
N ASP A 29 -21.25 -15.30 -18.05
CA ASP A 29 -21.77 -16.62 -17.70
C ASP A 29 -20.75 -17.71 -18.02
N ALA A 30 -20.11 -17.66 -19.20
CA ALA A 30 -19.07 -18.61 -19.58
C ALA A 30 -17.84 -18.53 -18.64
N MET A 31 -17.41 -17.30 -18.25
CA MET A 31 -16.33 -17.14 -17.29
C MET A 31 -16.70 -17.64 -15.89
N MET A 32 -17.92 -17.37 -15.43
CA MET A 32 -18.40 -17.87 -14.14
C MET A 32 -18.55 -19.39 -14.12
N GLU A 33 -18.95 -19.99 -15.22
CA GLU A 33 -18.99 -21.45 -15.41
C GLU A 33 -17.58 -22.04 -15.26
N ALA A 34 -16.57 -21.48 -15.96
CA ALA A 34 -15.17 -21.90 -15.82
C ALA A 34 -14.64 -21.76 -14.39
N VAL A 35 -14.99 -20.67 -13.69
CA VAL A 35 -14.62 -20.46 -12.28
C VAL A 35 -15.29 -21.48 -11.36
N ASN A 36 -16.58 -21.74 -11.56
CA ASN A 36 -17.31 -22.73 -10.76
C ASN A 36 -16.78 -24.13 -10.98
N GLU A 37 -16.47 -24.50 -12.22
CA GLU A 37 -15.85 -25.78 -12.56
C GLU A 37 -14.48 -25.93 -11.90
N TYR A 38 -13.62 -24.91 -11.98
CA TYR A 38 -12.34 -24.88 -11.28
C TYR A 38 -12.49 -25.10 -9.77
N VAL A 39 -13.42 -24.37 -9.14
CA VAL A 39 -13.68 -24.44 -7.70
C VAL A 39 -14.30 -25.80 -7.29
N ALA A 40 -15.07 -26.44 -8.18
CA ALA A 40 -15.68 -27.74 -7.90
C ALA A 40 -14.67 -28.90 -8.00
N GLU A 41 -13.78 -28.86 -8.99
CA GLU A 41 -12.81 -29.95 -9.22
C GLU A 41 -11.62 -29.93 -8.25
N GLU A 42 -11.20 -28.78 -7.76
CA GLU A 42 -10.18 -28.72 -6.73
C GLU A 42 -10.76 -29.17 -5.39
N SER A 43 -10.71 -30.50 -5.18
CA SER A 43 -11.02 -31.10 -3.89
C SER A 43 -10.06 -30.59 -2.82
N VAL A 44 -10.61 -30.43 -1.61
CA VAL A 44 -9.97 -29.88 -0.40
C VAL A 44 -8.64 -30.55 -0.04
N ASP A 45 -8.41 -31.79 -0.51
CA ASP A 45 -7.24 -32.63 -0.17
C ASP A 45 -5.93 -32.30 -0.95
N LYS A 46 -6.02 -31.53 -2.04
CA LYS A 46 -4.84 -31.04 -2.79
C LYS A 46 -4.45 -29.59 -2.47
N LEU A 47 -5.06 -29.02 -1.49
CA LEU A 47 -5.05 -27.61 -1.13
C LEU A 47 -3.87 -27.18 -0.23
N GLY A 48 -2.69 -27.69 -0.41
CA GLY A 48 -1.49 -27.24 0.34
C GLY A 48 -1.32 -25.75 0.19
N ASP A 49 -0.92 -24.96 -0.48
CA ASP A 49 -0.75 -23.49 -0.47
C ASP A 49 -1.75 -22.71 -1.37
N ASN A 50 -2.90 -23.28 -1.68
CA ASN A 50 -3.79 -22.77 -2.72
C ASN A 50 -4.71 -21.64 -2.21
N ILE A 51 -5.07 -20.75 -3.13
CA ILE A 51 -5.98 -19.60 -2.95
C ILE A 51 -7.32 -20.02 -2.34
N LEU A 52 -7.84 -21.18 -2.76
CA LEU A 52 -9.11 -21.72 -2.29
C LEU A 52 -9.06 -22.15 -0.82
N ALA A 53 -7.90 -22.62 -0.33
CA ALA A 53 -7.70 -22.95 1.07
C ALA A 53 -7.64 -21.69 1.94
N LYS A 54 -6.95 -20.65 1.46
CA LYS A 54 -6.77 -19.40 2.21
C LYS A 54 -8.04 -18.54 2.27
N LEU A 55 -8.80 -18.48 1.19
CA LEU A 55 -9.96 -17.58 1.08
C LEU A 55 -11.32 -18.28 1.18
N GLY A 56 -11.40 -19.58 0.92
CA GLY A 56 -12.65 -20.34 0.79
C GLY A 56 -13.31 -20.17 -0.58
N LYS A 57 -13.93 -21.25 -1.05
CA LYS A 57 -14.55 -21.35 -2.39
C LYS A 57 -15.55 -20.22 -2.67
N SER A 58 -16.46 -19.94 -1.74
CA SER A 58 -17.50 -18.92 -1.91
C SER A 58 -16.96 -17.49 -2.01
N VAL A 59 -15.84 -17.19 -1.34
CA VAL A 59 -15.20 -15.88 -1.41
C VAL A 59 -14.52 -15.67 -2.76
N VAL A 60 -13.86 -16.70 -3.30
CA VAL A 60 -13.25 -16.63 -4.63
C VAL A 60 -14.33 -16.38 -5.70
N VAL A 61 -15.40 -17.17 -5.71
CA VAL A 61 -16.52 -17.02 -6.67
C VAL A 61 -17.10 -15.60 -6.60
N LYS A 62 -17.46 -15.11 -5.41
CA LYS A 62 -18.00 -13.75 -5.23
C LYS A 62 -17.02 -12.64 -5.63
N THR A 63 -15.73 -12.84 -5.39
CA THR A 63 -14.73 -11.85 -5.76
C THR A 63 -14.59 -11.74 -7.27
N VAL A 64 -14.54 -12.89 -7.97
CA VAL A 64 -14.50 -12.94 -9.43
C VAL A 64 -15.78 -12.36 -10.03
N GLU A 65 -16.95 -12.77 -9.54
CA GLU A 65 -18.24 -12.23 -9.99
C GLU A 65 -18.30 -10.71 -9.86
N THR A 66 -17.91 -10.17 -8.70
CA THR A 66 -17.87 -8.72 -8.46
C THR A 66 -16.90 -8.02 -9.42
N ALA A 67 -15.74 -8.61 -9.67
CA ALA A 67 -14.73 -8.05 -10.59
C ALA A 67 -15.25 -8.05 -12.03
N LEU A 68 -15.87 -9.15 -12.50
CA LEU A 68 -16.48 -9.24 -13.82
C LEU A 68 -17.63 -8.24 -13.98
N ASN A 69 -18.48 -8.10 -12.98
CA ASN A 69 -19.59 -7.15 -13.02
C ASN A 69 -19.11 -5.69 -13.11
N SER A 70 -18.06 -5.34 -12.38
CA SER A 70 -17.61 -3.94 -12.24
C SER A 70 -16.55 -3.52 -13.28
N LYS A 71 -15.70 -4.44 -13.72
CA LYS A 71 -14.50 -4.10 -14.50
C LYS A 71 -14.45 -4.69 -15.90
N LEU A 72 -15.35 -5.63 -16.24
CA LEU A 72 -15.37 -6.26 -17.57
C LEU A 72 -15.80 -5.25 -18.63
N LYS A 73 -14.94 -5.07 -19.63
CA LYS A 73 -15.21 -4.28 -20.83
C LYS A 73 -15.29 -5.18 -22.05
N VAL A 74 -16.09 -4.79 -23.04
CA VAL A 74 -16.26 -5.49 -24.29
C VAL A 74 -15.77 -4.61 -25.43
N ASN A 75 -14.97 -5.18 -26.31
CA ASN A 75 -14.61 -4.61 -27.61
C ASN A 75 -15.38 -5.39 -28.68
N ASP A 76 -16.23 -4.71 -29.41
CA ASP A 76 -17.04 -5.28 -30.49
C ASP A 76 -16.38 -4.98 -31.86
N TYR A 77 -16.20 -6.06 -32.66
CA TYR A 77 -15.60 -6.02 -34.00
C TYR A 77 -16.60 -6.46 -35.08
N TYR A 78 -17.89 -6.35 -34.82
CA TYR A 78 -19.00 -6.74 -35.70
C TYR A 78 -19.13 -8.24 -36.00
N LEU A 79 -18.06 -8.96 -36.28
CA LEU A 79 -18.04 -10.39 -36.57
C LEU A 79 -17.70 -11.25 -35.34
N PHE A 80 -17.02 -10.66 -34.41
CA PHE A 80 -16.63 -11.24 -33.11
C PHE A 80 -16.46 -10.13 -32.09
N ASN A 81 -16.42 -10.47 -30.84
CA ASN A 81 -16.06 -9.54 -29.78
C ASN A 81 -15.04 -10.15 -28.81
N THR A 82 -14.39 -9.31 -28.06
CA THR A 82 -13.45 -9.69 -27.03
C THR A 82 -13.79 -9.01 -25.73
N THR A 83 -13.53 -9.67 -24.62
CA THR A 83 -13.63 -9.03 -23.31
C THR A 83 -12.26 -8.87 -22.67
N TYR A 84 -12.11 -7.80 -21.89
CA TYR A 84 -10.88 -7.50 -21.19
C TYR A 84 -11.14 -6.83 -19.85
N VAL A 85 -10.16 -6.95 -18.97
CA VAL A 85 -10.12 -6.26 -17.67
C VAL A 85 -8.81 -5.48 -17.59
N ARG A 86 -8.86 -4.26 -17.07
CA ARG A 86 -7.65 -3.48 -16.79
C ARG A 86 -7.10 -3.82 -15.41
N LEU A 87 -5.94 -4.48 -15.40
CA LEU A 87 -5.21 -4.83 -14.20
C LEU A 87 -3.82 -4.17 -14.24
N ASN A 88 -3.45 -3.47 -13.18
CA ASN A 88 -2.15 -2.79 -13.07
C ASN A 88 -1.80 -1.90 -14.28
N GLY A 89 -2.82 -1.22 -14.85
CA GLY A 89 -2.65 -0.34 -16.01
C GLY A 89 -2.55 -1.05 -17.36
N LYS A 90 -2.57 -2.39 -17.40
CA LYS A 90 -2.55 -3.20 -18.62
C LYS A 90 -3.91 -3.81 -18.89
N ASP A 91 -4.34 -3.82 -20.14
CA ASP A 91 -5.56 -4.50 -20.57
C ASP A 91 -5.23 -5.99 -20.78
N GLN A 92 -5.92 -6.84 -20.04
CA GLN A 92 -5.81 -8.30 -20.16
C GLN A 92 -7.07 -8.86 -20.79
N MET A 93 -6.94 -9.49 -21.94
CA MET A 93 -8.03 -10.18 -22.63
C MET A 93 -8.41 -11.42 -21.83
N LEU A 94 -9.72 -11.60 -21.63
CA LEU A 94 -10.27 -12.71 -20.85
C LEU A 94 -11.03 -13.70 -21.71
N SER A 95 -11.72 -13.26 -22.76
CA SER A 95 -12.50 -14.14 -23.61
C SER A 95 -12.70 -13.55 -25.01
N VAL A 96 -13.01 -14.43 -25.95
CA VAL A 96 -13.36 -14.12 -27.33
C VAL A 96 -14.72 -14.74 -27.62
N GLY A 97 -15.64 -13.95 -28.17
CA GLY A 97 -16.95 -14.39 -28.60
C GLY A 97 -17.01 -14.52 -30.11
N LEU A 98 -17.38 -15.70 -30.61
CA LEU A 98 -17.43 -16.01 -32.04
C LEU A 98 -18.49 -17.07 -32.30
N PHE A 99 -19.31 -16.91 -33.35
CA PHE A 99 -20.38 -17.86 -33.73
C PHE A 99 -21.32 -18.24 -32.55
N GLY A 100 -21.67 -17.29 -31.71
CA GLY A 100 -22.55 -17.56 -30.57
C GLY A 100 -21.89 -18.26 -29.38
N HIS A 101 -20.64 -18.66 -29.50
CA HIS A 101 -19.84 -19.28 -28.45
C HIS A 101 -18.86 -18.30 -27.84
N VAL A 102 -18.57 -18.51 -26.57
CA VAL A 102 -17.55 -17.76 -25.83
C VAL A 102 -16.39 -18.70 -25.51
N PHE A 103 -15.22 -18.33 -25.99
CA PHE A 103 -13.95 -18.97 -25.64
C PHE A 103 -13.31 -18.14 -24.53
N THR A 104 -13.17 -18.73 -23.36
CA THR A 104 -12.60 -18.08 -22.18
C THR A 104 -11.33 -18.79 -21.73
N PHE A 105 -10.73 -18.32 -20.65
CA PHE A 105 -9.53 -18.91 -20.06
C PHE A 105 -9.79 -20.35 -19.63
N ASP A 106 -8.76 -21.16 -19.71
CA ASP A 106 -8.75 -22.50 -19.14
C ASP A 106 -8.45 -22.47 -17.62
N LYS A 107 -8.52 -23.63 -16.98
CA LYS A 107 -8.30 -23.80 -15.54
C LYS A 107 -6.90 -23.41 -15.10
N GLU A 108 -5.88 -23.69 -15.91
CA GLU A 108 -4.49 -23.38 -15.60
C GLU A 108 -4.24 -21.87 -15.61
N MET A 109 -4.73 -21.20 -16.66
CA MET A 109 -4.64 -19.74 -16.76
C MET A 109 -5.40 -19.06 -15.61
N LEU A 110 -6.58 -19.57 -15.24
CA LEU A 110 -7.34 -19.04 -14.10
C LEU A 110 -6.55 -19.18 -12.80
N ARG A 111 -5.98 -20.36 -12.54
CA ARG A 111 -5.17 -20.63 -11.36
C ARG A 111 -3.97 -19.68 -11.27
N ASP A 112 -3.23 -19.52 -12.36
CA ASP A 112 -2.04 -18.68 -12.40
C ASP A 112 -2.39 -17.20 -12.14
N LYS A 113 -3.49 -16.72 -12.76
CA LYS A 113 -3.97 -15.35 -12.54
C LYS A 113 -4.50 -15.09 -11.14
N LEU A 114 -5.16 -16.07 -10.55
CA LEU A 114 -5.61 -15.99 -9.17
C LEU A 114 -4.41 -15.98 -8.20
N ASN A 115 -3.41 -16.82 -8.43
CA ASN A 115 -2.19 -16.85 -7.62
C ASN A 115 -1.39 -15.53 -7.74
N GLU A 116 -1.23 -15.00 -8.96
CA GLU A 116 -0.58 -13.70 -9.20
C GLU A 116 -1.31 -12.57 -8.42
N ALA A 117 -2.64 -12.56 -8.48
CA ALA A 117 -3.44 -11.55 -7.79
C ALA A 117 -3.36 -11.65 -6.25
N LEU A 118 -3.20 -12.86 -5.70
CA LEU A 118 -3.01 -13.04 -4.26
C LEU A 118 -1.65 -12.60 -3.81
N ASN A 119 -0.60 -13.03 -4.50
CA ASN A 119 0.77 -12.67 -4.16
C ASN A 119 0.92 -11.14 -4.15
N ALA A 120 0.39 -10.45 -5.16
CA ALA A 120 0.36 -8.99 -5.21
C ALA A 120 -0.42 -8.36 -4.03
N LYS A 121 -1.48 -9.02 -3.56
CA LYS A 121 -2.26 -8.53 -2.40
C LYS A 121 -1.54 -8.80 -1.08
N GLU A 122 -0.85 -9.91 -0.94
CA GLU A 122 -0.04 -10.24 0.24
C GLU A 122 1.18 -9.30 0.33
N GLU A 123 1.85 -9.01 -0.78
CA GLU A 123 2.94 -8.02 -0.85
C GLU A 123 2.46 -6.63 -0.44
N ALA A 124 1.37 -6.15 -1.02
CA ALA A 124 0.80 -4.85 -0.66
C ALA A 124 0.32 -4.77 0.81
N ALA A 125 -0.12 -5.90 1.39
CA ALA A 125 -0.50 -5.96 2.80
C ALA A 125 0.73 -5.96 3.73
N SER A 126 1.82 -6.64 3.33
CA SER A 126 3.10 -6.66 4.06
C SER A 126 3.77 -5.29 4.05
N GLU A 127 3.81 -4.62 2.89
CA GLU A 127 4.33 -3.24 2.76
C GLU A 127 3.55 -2.25 3.65
N LYS A 128 2.22 -2.35 3.68
CA LYS A 128 1.40 -1.52 4.57
C LYS A 128 1.66 -1.77 6.05
N LYS A 129 1.95 -3.02 6.44
CA LYS A 129 2.33 -3.34 7.82
C LYS A 129 3.70 -2.77 8.16
N ALA A 130 4.69 -2.97 7.30
CA ALA A 130 6.05 -2.44 7.47
C ALA A 130 6.04 -0.89 7.53
N ALA A 131 5.29 -0.22 6.65
CA ALA A 131 5.13 1.23 6.67
C ALA A 131 4.45 1.75 7.96
N LYS A 132 3.48 1.01 8.52
CA LYS A 132 2.87 1.37 9.80
C LYS A 132 3.83 1.18 10.98
N GLU A 133 4.65 0.17 10.94
CA GLU A 133 5.62 -0.14 11.99
C GLU A 133 6.74 0.88 12.00
N SER A 134 7.33 1.21 10.85
CA SER A 134 8.32 2.27 10.70
C SER A 134 7.78 3.65 11.11
N ALA A 135 6.54 3.98 10.76
CA ALA A 135 5.91 5.23 11.20
C ALA A 135 5.69 5.30 12.74
N LYS A 136 5.40 4.15 13.38
CA LYS A 136 5.32 4.09 14.84
C LYS A 136 6.69 4.28 15.50
N GLU A 137 7.71 3.65 14.96
CA GLU A 137 9.08 3.75 15.45
C GLU A 137 9.62 5.18 15.32
N LEU A 138 9.38 5.82 14.17
CA LEU A 138 9.75 7.22 13.96
C LEU A 138 9.08 8.16 14.99
N LYS A 139 7.80 7.94 15.29
CA LYS A 139 7.10 8.69 16.33
C LYS A 139 7.66 8.45 17.74
N ARG A 140 8.13 7.23 18.03
CA ARG A 140 8.78 6.92 19.31
C ARG A 140 10.10 7.67 19.44
N LEU A 141 10.94 7.60 18.40
CA LEU A 141 12.22 8.32 18.36
C LEU A 141 12.06 9.84 18.49
N GLN A 142 11.09 10.43 17.78
CA GLN A 142 10.79 11.86 17.93
C GLN A 142 10.34 12.24 19.34
N LYS A 143 9.54 11.39 20.00
CA LYS A 143 9.14 11.64 21.39
C LYS A 143 10.32 11.54 22.35
N GLU A 144 11.21 10.61 22.11
CA GLU A 144 12.41 10.44 22.93
C GLU A 144 13.38 11.61 22.76
N GLN A 145 13.62 12.05 21.53
CA GLN A 145 14.41 13.26 21.26
C GLN A 145 13.85 14.50 21.97
N LYS A 146 12.54 14.73 21.85
CA LYS A 146 11.91 15.87 22.58
C LYS A 146 12.01 15.75 24.10
N LYS A 147 12.05 14.55 24.66
CA LYS A 147 12.28 14.38 26.09
C LYS A 147 13.73 14.73 26.48
N ARG A 148 14.70 14.25 25.70
CA ARG A 148 16.12 14.56 25.92
C ARG A 148 16.42 16.05 25.80
N GLU A 149 15.84 16.72 24.80
CA GLU A 149 15.97 18.19 24.65
C GLU A 149 15.44 18.94 25.88
N LYS A 150 14.24 18.55 26.36
CA LYS A 150 13.67 19.18 27.57
C LYS A 150 14.49 18.93 28.84
N GLU A 151 15.12 17.77 28.95
CA GLU A 151 16.00 17.45 30.08
C GLU A 151 17.28 18.27 30.02
N LEU A 152 17.91 18.39 28.85
CA LEU A 152 19.09 19.23 28.63
C LEU A 152 18.79 20.71 28.89
N GLU A 153 17.67 21.23 28.44
CA GLU A 153 17.25 22.61 28.71
C GLU A 153 17.05 22.86 30.22
N LYS A 154 16.44 21.89 30.93
CA LYS A 154 16.30 22.02 32.40
C LYS A 154 17.64 21.98 33.12
N GLU A 155 18.56 21.14 32.67
CA GLU A 155 19.87 21.04 33.25
C GLU A 155 20.70 22.31 33.00
N GLN A 156 20.65 22.84 31.78
CA GLN A 156 21.29 24.14 31.44
C GLN A 156 20.75 25.26 32.32
N LYS A 157 19.43 25.40 32.43
CA LYS A 157 18.82 26.42 33.31
C LYS A 157 19.21 26.24 34.78
N LYS A 158 19.43 25.02 35.24
CA LYS A 158 19.87 24.75 36.60
C LYS A 158 21.35 25.20 36.81
N ARG A 159 22.22 24.85 35.85
CA ARG A 159 23.64 25.26 35.86
C ARG A 159 23.80 26.78 35.80
N GLU A 160 23.00 27.45 34.96
CA GLU A 160 23.02 28.94 34.90
C GLU A 160 22.58 29.57 36.22
N LYS A 161 21.54 29.04 36.87
CA LYS A 161 21.10 29.54 38.19
C LYS A 161 22.14 29.31 39.28
N GLU A 162 22.85 28.20 39.26
CA GLU A 162 23.92 27.89 40.20
C GLU A 162 25.12 28.81 39.96
N ALA A 163 25.54 28.97 38.70
CA ALA A 163 26.62 29.93 38.36
C ALA A 163 26.27 31.37 38.72
N ALA A 164 25.05 31.80 38.51
CA ALA A 164 24.59 33.15 38.90
C ALA A 164 24.57 33.33 40.42
N LYS A 165 24.24 32.31 41.21
CA LYS A 165 24.32 32.34 42.69
C LYS A 165 25.76 32.41 43.17
N GLU A 166 26.63 31.64 42.55
CA GLU A 166 28.05 31.61 42.90
C GLU A 166 28.73 32.93 42.57
N ALA A 167 28.47 33.50 41.40
CA ALA A 167 28.95 34.84 41.03
C ALA A 167 28.49 35.93 42.03
N LYS A 168 27.21 35.88 42.48
CA LYS A 168 26.72 36.80 43.52
C LYS A 168 27.41 36.60 44.87
N ARG A 169 27.76 35.38 45.25
CA ARG A 169 28.52 35.10 46.49
C ARG A 169 29.92 35.65 46.39
N GLN A 170 30.63 35.39 45.28
CA GLN A 170 31.97 35.92 45.05
C GLN A 170 32.00 37.46 45.02
N ALA A 171 31.04 38.10 44.37
CA ALA A 171 30.92 39.56 44.36
C ALA A 171 30.73 40.13 45.77
N LYS A 172 29.84 39.53 46.60
CA LYS A 172 29.67 39.97 48.01
C LYS A 172 30.90 39.75 48.85
N GLU A 173 31.63 38.67 48.65
CA GLU A 173 32.87 38.42 49.37
C GLU A 173 33.95 39.34 48.95
N ALA A 174 34.11 39.68 47.67
CA ALA A 174 35.06 40.70 47.18
C ALA A 174 34.74 42.08 47.75
N GLU A 175 33.46 42.46 47.79
CA GLU A 175 33.06 43.77 48.43
C GLU A 175 33.39 43.81 49.91
N ARG A 176 33.19 42.67 50.64
CA ARG A 176 33.54 42.58 52.05
C ARG A 176 35.05 42.73 52.27
N ARG A 177 35.87 42.03 51.48
CA ARG A 177 37.34 42.12 51.52
C ARG A 177 37.83 43.56 51.18
N ALA A 178 37.21 44.20 50.19
CA ALA A 178 37.57 45.62 49.87
C ALA A 178 37.25 46.57 51.01
N LYS A 179 36.08 46.44 51.68
CA LYS A 179 35.72 47.25 52.86
C LYS A 179 36.63 46.97 54.05
N GLU A 180 37.09 45.76 54.27
CA GLU A 180 38.05 45.42 55.34
C GLU A 180 39.39 45.99 55.01
N ALA A 181 39.90 45.90 53.79
CA ALA A 181 41.18 46.53 53.38
C ALA A 181 41.16 48.04 53.49
N GLU A 182 40.06 48.72 53.16
CA GLU A 182 39.87 50.15 53.31
C GLU A 182 39.94 50.57 54.81
N LYS A 183 39.30 49.81 55.70
CA LYS A 183 39.31 50.06 57.14
C LYS A 183 40.72 49.87 57.69
N GLU A 184 41.43 48.84 57.24
CA GLU A 184 42.84 48.63 57.69
C GLU A 184 43.76 49.67 57.17
N ALA A 185 43.64 50.16 55.92
CA ALA A 185 44.37 51.24 55.37
C ALA A 185 44.15 52.55 56.16
N LYS A 186 42.89 52.84 56.54
CA LYS A 186 42.55 54.01 57.39
C LYS A 186 43.13 53.88 58.81
N ARG A 187 43.24 52.70 59.39
CA ARG A 187 43.90 52.50 60.70
C ARG A 187 45.42 52.77 60.62
N ARG A 188 46.07 52.20 59.59
CA ARG A 188 47.52 52.41 59.39
C ARG A 188 47.88 53.89 59.12
N ALA A 189 47.02 54.56 58.34
CA ALA A 189 47.24 56.02 58.12
C ALA A 189 47.08 56.83 59.40
N LYS A 190 46.19 56.49 60.33
CA LYS A 190 46.07 57.11 61.63
C LYS A 190 47.26 56.86 62.57
N GLU A 191 47.79 55.60 62.50
CA GLU A 191 49.00 55.25 63.31
C GLU A 191 50.29 55.98 62.86
N LEU A 192 50.37 56.29 61.59
CA LEU A 192 51.54 57.07 61.04
C LEU A 192 51.45 58.56 61.25
N MET A 193 50.29 59.09 61.66
CA MET A 193 50.09 60.53 61.93
C MET A 193 50.16 60.88 63.42
N ASN A 194 50.36 59.89 64.31
CA ASN A 194 50.63 60.07 65.75
C ASN A 194 52.08 59.73 66.09
#